data_9c05316119604c55af2a343d704f6633
#
_entry.id   9c05316119604c55af2a343d704f6633
#
_cell.length_a   1.000
_cell.length_b   1.000
_cell.length_c   1.000
_cell.angle_alpha   90.00
_cell.angle_beta   90.00
_cell.angle_gamma   90.00
#
_symmetry.space_group_name_H-M   'P 1'
#
loop_
_entity.id
_entity.type
_entity.pdbx_description
1 polymer ?
#
loop_
_entity_poly.entity_id
_entity_poly.type
_entity_poly.pdbx_seq_one_letter_code
_entity_poly.pdbx_strand_id
1 'polypeptide(L)'
;MKYQDLYLGVLSFGVCLTVASFATSAAFAQCVISHVGVQLNMSPTPARQTSNVQMYSPAACTGNTSSSTAVQVNTGNNGNVRQHQEVLHEIRGNAGNSTAVNGPTIKNSIVVPVNVKTPKNFSL
;
A
#
# COMPACT_ATOMS: atom_id res chain seq x y z
N MET A 1 -40.84 26.70 29.10
CA MET A 1 -40.02 25.53 29.37
C MET A 1 -39.67 24.72 28.14
N LYS A 2 -40.53 24.49 27.19
CA LYS A 2 -40.26 23.66 26.01
C LYS A 2 -39.31 24.29 24.98
N TYR A 3 -39.13 25.58 24.94
CA TYR A 3 -38.26 26.24 23.95
C TYR A 3 -36.80 26.37 24.42
N GLN A 4 -36.52 26.38 25.71
CA GLN A 4 -35.16 26.44 26.23
C GLN A 4 -34.39 25.14 25.98
N ASP A 5 -35.06 24.01 26.13
CA ASP A 5 -34.44 22.68 25.87
C ASP A 5 -34.16 22.48 24.40
N LEU A 6 -35.00 23.05 23.51
CA LEU A 6 -34.79 23.02 22.07
C LEU A 6 -33.57 23.85 21.65
N TYR A 7 -33.37 25.04 22.22
CA TYR A 7 -32.20 25.89 21.93
C TYR A 7 -30.90 25.28 22.43
N LEU A 8 -30.89 24.64 23.60
CA LEU A 8 -29.71 23.94 24.09
C LEU A 8 -29.33 22.76 23.18
N GLY A 9 -30.30 22.01 22.71
CA GLY A 9 -30.09 20.88 21.80
C GLY A 9 -29.49 21.31 20.44
N VAL A 10 -30.00 22.38 19.86
CA VAL A 10 -29.54 22.92 18.57
C VAL A 10 -28.14 23.53 18.70
N LEU A 11 -27.86 24.25 19.77
CA LEU A 11 -26.53 24.80 20.06
C LEU A 11 -25.48 23.71 20.28
N SER A 12 -25.81 22.65 20.99
CA SER A 12 -24.93 21.51 21.22
C SER A 12 -24.61 20.77 19.92
N PHE A 13 -25.57 20.54 19.06
CA PHE A 13 -25.40 19.89 17.78
C PHE A 13 -24.58 20.73 16.80
N GLY A 14 -24.76 22.05 16.78
CA GLY A 14 -23.99 22.99 15.97
C GLY A 14 -22.50 23.02 16.34
N VAL A 15 -22.18 22.99 17.63
CA VAL A 15 -20.79 22.99 18.13
C VAL A 15 -20.09 21.66 17.79
N CYS A 16 -20.77 20.52 17.89
CA CYS A 16 -20.18 19.22 17.50
C CYS A 16 -19.87 19.15 15.99
N LEU A 17 -20.71 19.70 15.13
CA LEU A 17 -20.47 19.71 13.69
C LEU A 17 -19.28 20.60 13.28
N THR A 18 -19.08 21.72 13.95
CA THR A 18 -17.95 22.60 13.66
C THR A 18 -16.62 22.03 14.12
N VAL A 19 -16.56 21.33 15.23
CA VAL A 19 -15.34 20.68 15.73
C VAL A 19 -14.93 19.49 14.84
N ALA A 20 -15.85 18.73 14.29
CA ALA A 20 -15.58 17.63 13.38
C ALA A 20 -14.92 18.08 12.07
N SER A 21 -15.17 19.30 11.62
CA SER A 21 -14.61 19.84 10.38
C SER A 21 -13.12 20.21 10.49
N PHE A 22 -12.60 20.42 11.70
CA PHE A 22 -11.18 20.73 11.91
C PHE A 22 -10.29 19.51 12.09
N ALA A 23 -10.87 18.33 12.33
CA ALA A 23 -10.14 17.10 12.61
C ALA A 23 -9.68 16.35 11.32
N THR A 24 -10.12 16.76 10.13
CA THR A 24 -9.90 16.00 8.89
C THR A 24 -8.66 16.43 8.10
N SER A 25 -7.99 17.50 8.48
CA SER A 25 -6.85 18.03 7.71
C SER A 25 -5.50 17.35 7.99
N ALA A 26 -5.40 16.52 9.03
CA ALA A 26 -4.14 15.84 9.37
C ALA A 26 -3.84 14.58 8.54
N ALA A 27 -4.82 14.04 7.80
CA ALA A 27 -4.67 12.78 7.08
C ALA A 27 -3.99 12.91 5.70
N PHE A 28 -3.82 14.11 5.16
CA PHE A 28 -3.27 14.33 3.82
C PHE A 28 -1.78 14.59 3.74
N ALA A 29 -1.08 14.58 4.87
CA ALA A 29 0.31 15.02 4.94
C ALA A 29 1.34 13.88 4.81
N GLN A 30 0.91 12.65 4.57
CA GLN A 30 1.80 11.48 4.51
C GLN A 30 2.02 11.03 3.08
N CYS A 31 3.21 10.50 2.80
CA CYS A 31 3.45 9.73 1.59
C CYS A 31 3.24 8.25 1.86
N VAL A 32 2.76 7.54 0.86
CA VAL A 32 2.51 6.10 0.94
C VAL A 32 3.19 5.40 -0.21
N ILE A 33 4.00 4.40 0.10
CA ILE A 33 4.55 3.46 -0.87
C ILE A 33 3.98 2.09 -0.55
N SER A 34 3.36 1.47 -1.53
CA SER A 34 2.81 0.13 -1.38
C SER A 34 3.18 -0.78 -2.55
N HIS A 35 3.52 -2.02 -2.25
CA HIS A 35 3.80 -3.04 -3.24
C HIS A 35 3.12 -4.35 -2.86
N VAL A 36 2.49 -4.99 -3.84
CA VAL A 36 1.96 -6.34 -3.72
C VAL A 36 2.56 -7.19 -4.84
N GLY A 37 3.32 -8.20 -4.46
CA GLY A 37 3.92 -9.16 -5.39
C GLY A 37 3.36 -10.57 -5.18
N VAL A 38 3.03 -11.26 -6.25
CA VAL A 38 2.65 -12.68 -6.23
C VAL A 38 3.53 -13.44 -7.20
N GLN A 39 4.16 -14.51 -6.72
CA GLN A 39 4.93 -15.43 -7.55
C GLN A 39 4.31 -16.81 -7.43
N LEU A 40 3.69 -17.29 -8.49
CA LEU A 40 3.07 -18.61 -8.56
C LEU A 40 3.88 -19.54 -9.44
N ASN A 41 4.26 -20.68 -8.90
CA ASN A 41 4.85 -21.76 -9.65
C ASN A 41 3.96 -23.01 -9.57
N MET A 42 3.59 -23.54 -10.69
CA MET A 42 2.82 -24.79 -10.84
C MET A 42 3.66 -25.77 -11.67
N SER A 43 4.49 -26.54 -11.02
CA SER A 43 5.39 -27.50 -11.69
C SER A 43 5.71 -28.70 -10.81
N PRO A 44 6.20 -29.82 -11.38
CA PRO A 44 6.64 -30.98 -10.60
C PRO A 44 7.80 -30.69 -9.66
N THR A 45 8.59 -29.66 -9.99
CA THR A 45 9.73 -29.21 -9.17
C THR A 45 9.47 -27.83 -8.61
N PRO A 46 9.82 -27.56 -7.33
CA PRO A 46 9.64 -26.23 -6.76
C PRO A 46 10.53 -25.20 -7.47
N ALA A 47 9.99 -24.02 -7.70
CA ALA A 47 10.77 -22.89 -8.21
C ALA A 47 11.54 -22.20 -7.08
N ARG A 48 12.68 -21.64 -7.42
CA ARG A 48 13.36 -20.68 -6.57
C ARG A 48 12.75 -19.30 -6.84
N GLN A 49 12.04 -18.80 -5.86
CA GLN A 49 11.33 -17.53 -5.94
C GLN A 49 12.07 -16.48 -5.09
N THR A 50 12.42 -15.37 -5.70
CA THR A 50 13.10 -14.26 -5.03
C THR A 50 12.43 -12.95 -5.39
N SER A 51 12.33 -12.06 -4.41
CA SER A 51 11.82 -10.71 -4.63
C SER A 51 12.73 -9.71 -3.93
N ASN A 52 13.04 -8.63 -4.62
CA ASN A 52 13.76 -7.48 -4.10
C ASN A 52 12.90 -6.23 -4.31
N VAL A 53 12.44 -5.64 -3.22
CA VAL A 53 11.61 -4.44 -3.23
C VAL A 53 12.37 -3.33 -2.54
N GLN A 54 12.71 -2.30 -3.29
CA GLN A 54 13.41 -1.12 -2.80
C GLN A 54 12.45 0.07 -2.78
N MET A 55 12.42 0.78 -1.67
CA MET A 55 11.53 1.92 -1.47
C MET A 55 12.30 3.13 -0.93
N TYR A 56 12.46 4.13 -1.77
CA TYR A 56 13.15 5.37 -1.45
C TYR A 56 12.15 6.52 -1.31
N SER A 57 12.30 7.30 -0.26
CA SER A 57 11.52 8.50 -0.01
C SER A 57 12.33 9.48 0.80
N PRO A 58 12.09 10.79 0.67
CA PRO A 58 12.69 11.78 1.55
C PRO A 58 12.21 11.58 2.98
N ALA A 59 12.99 12.10 3.95
CA ALA A 59 12.67 12.01 5.38
C ALA A 59 11.35 12.69 5.73
N ALA A 60 11.02 13.75 5.01
CA ALA A 60 9.75 14.46 5.13
C ALA A 60 9.05 14.45 3.78
N CYS A 61 7.80 14.02 3.75
CA CYS A 61 7.06 13.81 2.53
C CYS A 61 5.60 14.22 2.69
N THR A 62 5.01 14.76 1.61
CA THR A 62 3.65 15.28 1.62
C THR A 62 2.87 14.79 0.40
N GLY A 63 1.75 14.10 0.64
CA GLY A 63 0.70 13.85 -0.35
C GLY A 63 1.08 13.02 -1.57
N ASN A 64 2.21 12.31 -1.58
CA ASN A 64 2.61 11.46 -2.70
C ASN A 64 2.28 9.99 -2.44
N THR A 65 1.81 9.31 -3.47
CA THR A 65 1.52 7.87 -3.41
C THR A 65 2.21 7.16 -4.55
N SER A 66 2.90 6.07 -4.24
CA SER A 66 3.45 5.14 -5.22
C SER A 66 2.97 3.74 -4.92
N SER A 67 2.28 3.13 -5.86
CA SER A 67 1.76 1.77 -5.69
C SER A 67 2.07 0.90 -6.90
N SER A 68 2.36 -0.37 -6.66
CA SER A 68 2.52 -1.35 -7.73
C SER A 68 1.99 -2.72 -7.34
N THR A 69 1.57 -3.46 -8.34
CA THR A 69 1.22 -4.87 -8.22
C THR A 69 1.96 -5.63 -9.30
N ALA A 70 2.61 -6.73 -8.92
CA ALA A 70 3.32 -7.59 -9.86
C ALA A 70 2.92 -9.04 -9.64
N VAL A 71 2.62 -9.73 -10.73
CA VAL A 71 2.27 -11.14 -10.74
C VAL A 71 3.17 -11.89 -11.70
N GLN A 72 3.82 -12.94 -11.20
CA GLN A 72 4.60 -13.86 -12.02
C GLN A 72 3.99 -15.26 -11.91
N VAL A 73 3.73 -15.86 -13.05
CA VAL A 73 3.16 -17.21 -13.11
C VAL A 73 4.05 -18.08 -13.99
N ASN A 74 4.43 -19.24 -13.47
CA ASN A 74 5.08 -20.29 -14.23
C ASN A 74 4.26 -21.57 -14.16
N THR A 75 4.08 -22.21 -15.31
CA THR A 75 3.31 -23.45 -15.43
C THR A 75 4.06 -24.49 -16.27
N GLY A 76 4.08 -25.72 -15.82
CA GLY A 76 4.39 -26.87 -16.65
C GLY A 76 5.84 -27.17 -17.02
N ASN A 77 6.84 -26.65 -16.33
CA ASN A 77 8.24 -26.95 -16.61
C ASN A 77 8.84 -28.02 -15.69
N ASN A 78 9.52 -29.01 -16.29
CA ASN A 78 10.25 -30.06 -15.57
C ASN A 78 11.70 -29.65 -15.21
N GLY A 79 12.06 -28.39 -15.33
CA GLY A 79 13.41 -27.89 -15.09
C GLY A 79 13.56 -27.05 -13.83
N ASN A 80 14.74 -26.54 -13.61
CA ASN A 80 15.02 -25.59 -12.53
C ASN A 80 14.40 -24.24 -12.88
N VAL A 81 13.28 -23.93 -12.28
CA VAL A 81 12.58 -22.66 -12.46
C VAL A 81 13.10 -21.64 -11.45
N ARG A 82 13.44 -20.46 -11.93
CA ARG A 82 13.77 -19.31 -11.10
C ARG A 82 12.83 -18.15 -11.46
N GLN A 83 12.12 -17.67 -10.48
CA GLN A 83 11.32 -16.45 -10.60
C GLN A 83 12.00 -15.36 -9.79
N HIS A 84 12.33 -14.26 -10.44
CA HIS A 84 12.92 -13.10 -9.81
C HIS A 84 12.05 -11.88 -10.08
N GLN A 85 11.76 -11.15 -9.03
CA GLN A 85 11.00 -9.91 -9.09
C GLN A 85 11.83 -8.79 -8.48
N GLU A 86 12.04 -7.73 -9.23
CA GLU A 86 12.71 -6.54 -8.74
C GLU A 86 11.79 -5.34 -8.93
N VAL A 87 11.61 -4.58 -7.85
CA VAL A 87 10.73 -3.42 -7.84
C VAL A 87 11.42 -2.27 -7.13
N LEU A 88 11.45 -1.14 -7.80
CA LEU A 88 11.98 0.11 -7.27
C LEU A 88 10.85 1.14 -7.18
N HIS A 89 10.56 1.58 -5.98
CA HIS A 89 9.73 2.74 -5.73
C HIS A 89 10.59 3.92 -5.28
N GLU A 90 10.49 5.03 -5.98
CA GLU A 90 11.18 6.25 -5.62
C GLU A 90 10.17 7.41 -5.58
N ILE A 91 10.03 8.01 -4.41
CA ILE A 91 9.34 9.29 -4.26
C ILE A 91 10.40 10.37 -4.16
N ARG A 92 10.47 11.23 -5.17
CA ARG A 92 11.28 12.44 -5.15
C ARG A 92 10.46 13.55 -4.54
N GLY A 93 10.78 13.90 -3.30
CA GLY A 93 9.99 14.82 -2.51
C GLY A 93 9.82 16.16 -3.19
N ASN A 94 8.61 16.69 -3.07
CA ASN A 94 8.33 18.09 -3.42
C ASN A 94 8.66 18.93 -2.20
N ALA A 95 9.84 19.52 -2.17
CA ALA A 95 10.29 20.44 -1.11
C ALA A 95 9.64 21.83 -1.20
N GLY A 96 8.46 21.96 -1.80
CA GLY A 96 8.00 23.23 -2.32
C GLY A 96 6.74 23.85 -1.76
N ASN A 97 6.06 23.28 -0.76
CA ASN A 97 4.89 23.95 -0.17
C ASN A 97 5.03 24.11 1.35
N SER A 98 5.32 25.34 1.73
CA SER A 98 5.44 25.77 3.13
C SER A 98 4.14 25.70 3.95
N THR A 99 3.02 25.29 3.35
CA THR A 99 1.70 25.19 4.01
C THR A 99 1.28 23.75 4.29
N ALA A 100 1.99 22.75 3.77
CA ALA A 100 1.67 21.35 3.99
C ALA A 100 2.47 20.77 5.16
N VAL A 101 1.78 20.06 6.03
CA VAL A 101 2.43 19.35 7.16
C VAL A 101 3.19 18.16 6.58
N ASN A 102 4.51 18.16 6.74
CA ASN A 102 5.35 17.04 6.37
C ASN A 102 5.17 15.90 7.38
N GLY A 103 4.89 14.71 6.87
CA GLY A 103 4.74 13.50 7.67
C GLY A 103 5.72 12.39 7.28
N PRO A 104 5.82 11.34 8.08
CA PRO A 104 6.62 10.17 7.71
C PRO A 104 6.02 9.45 6.51
N THR A 105 6.87 8.76 5.75
CA THR A 105 6.41 7.90 4.65
C THR A 105 6.01 6.52 5.20
N ILE A 106 4.81 6.09 4.86
CA ILE A 106 4.34 4.72 5.12
C ILE A 106 4.85 3.84 3.99
N LYS A 107 5.62 2.80 4.33
CA LYS A 107 6.15 1.82 3.38
C LYS A 107 5.57 0.45 3.70
N ASN A 108 4.86 -0.13 2.74
CA ASN A 108 4.26 -1.46 2.87
C ASN A 108 4.61 -2.33 1.66
N SER A 109 5.14 -3.53 1.93
CA SER A 109 5.45 -4.50 0.88
C SER A 109 4.96 -5.88 1.31
N ILE A 110 4.17 -6.49 0.45
CA ILE A 110 3.68 -7.84 0.60
C ILE A 110 4.13 -8.65 -0.61
N VAL A 111 4.90 -9.71 -0.38
CA VAL A 111 5.32 -10.65 -1.42
C VAL A 111 4.91 -12.05 -1.01
N VAL A 112 4.14 -12.70 -1.86
CA VAL A 112 3.59 -14.04 -1.63
C VAL A 112 4.18 -15.01 -2.65
N PRO A 113 5.19 -15.81 -2.28
CA PRO A 113 5.67 -16.91 -3.11
C PRO A 113 4.78 -18.14 -2.89
N VAL A 114 4.31 -18.72 -3.99
CA VAL A 114 3.46 -19.92 -3.98
C VAL A 114 4.05 -20.98 -4.89
N ASN A 115 4.35 -22.15 -4.34
CA ASN A 115 4.78 -23.33 -5.10
C ASN A 115 3.72 -24.43 -5.01
N VAL A 116 3.11 -24.74 -6.13
CA VAL A 116 2.16 -25.83 -6.26
C VAL A 116 2.84 -27.00 -6.98
N LYS A 117 3.05 -28.09 -6.28
CA LYS A 117 3.63 -29.30 -6.85
C LYS A 117 2.60 -30.03 -7.69
N THR A 118 2.87 -30.16 -8.97
CA THR A 118 2.03 -30.92 -9.90
C THR A 118 2.58 -32.33 -10.14
N PRO A 119 1.77 -33.31 -10.54
CA PRO A 119 2.25 -34.60 -11.04
C PRO A 119 3.19 -34.43 -12.24
N LYS A 120 4.14 -35.36 -12.41
CA LYS A 120 5.12 -35.29 -13.52
C LYS A 120 4.50 -35.33 -14.91
N ASN A 121 3.31 -35.85 -15.03
CA ASN A 121 2.57 -36.00 -16.32
C ASN A 121 1.46 -34.94 -16.47
N PHE A 122 1.49 -33.89 -15.67
CA PHE A 122 0.51 -32.81 -15.76
C PHE A 122 0.92 -31.85 -16.88
N SER A 123 0.13 -31.79 -17.93
CA SER A 123 0.21 -30.75 -18.97
C SER A 123 -1.08 -29.93 -18.95
N LEU A 124 -0.94 -28.63 -18.97
CA LEU A 124 -2.06 -27.70 -19.17
C LEU A 124 -2.29 -27.51 -20.67
#